data_eeb8bf648c2c5b858833c08e4f20c238
#
_entry.id   eeb8bf648c2c5b858833c08e4f20c238
#
_cell.length_a   1.000
_cell.length_b   1.000
_cell.length_c   1.000
_cell.angle_alpha   90.00
_cell.angle_beta   90.00
_cell.angle_gamma   90.00
#
_symmetry.space_group_name_H-M   'P 1'
#
loop_
_entity.id
_entity.type
_entity.pdbx_description
1 polymer ?
#
loop_
_entity_poly.entity_id
_entity_poly.type
_entity_poly.pdbx_seq_one_letter_code
_entity_poly.pdbx_strand_id
1 'polypeptide(L)'
;MTKKYTAIIDVDTLIVHSALAGQQSSVIVKHNKTGWTREFSNQTEFFGGCQKKDGGWLAEVNAKKIEKGLEPVSADEFTIEPLVRLISDTISEDGSVITPEIIVKGRFKNKIEAITNQSWCKDFKICYGAGKNFRYDIAETVPYKNSRPAKPILFDVVRDYMLWKYKDHMLTEEGVESDDLMGQEMHKAWMRAKRQHQNLDTVAVFIDKDLAQFPCLQYNFDKPELGLVEIDPLTAAKNLGTQLLMGDTIDSIPGLPKLPDDLLERYKLRKTQGLGEKTARGVVSSASTPKEVFERVVEAYKLYYGDVRMQFVSHTGVFTDRNWLDHLNEMFRLLRMRTDVKKDVGHVKDFLAKMSIEV
;
A
#
# COMPACT_ATOMS: atom_id res chain seq x y z
N MET A 1 20.01 23.51 13.09
CA MET A 1 19.52 22.44 14.02
C MET A 1 20.45 21.25 13.92
N THR A 2 20.85 20.65 15.04
CA THR A 2 21.77 19.48 15.04
C THR A 2 21.00 18.23 14.57
N LYS A 3 21.53 17.52 13.57
CA LYS A 3 20.95 16.24 13.11
C LYS A 3 20.99 15.24 14.26
N LYS A 4 19.84 14.62 14.60
CA LYS A 4 19.65 13.87 15.85
C LYS A 4 19.31 12.40 15.61
N TYR A 5 18.57 12.10 14.54
CA TYR A 5 17.93 10.81 14.33
C TYR A 5 18.72 9.92 13.37
N THR A 6 18.42 8.62 13.39
CA THR A 6 18.72 7.68 12.30
C THR A 6 17.44 7.43 11.52
N ALA A 7 17.45 7.64 10.20
CA ALA A 7 16.31 7.31 9.34
C ALA A 7 16.32 5.82 8.99
N ILE A 8 15.14 5.20 8.99
CA ILE A 8 14.89 3.89 8.38
C ILE A 8 13.93 4.14 7.24
N ILE A 9 14.35 3.87 6.02
CA ILE A 9 13.66 4.28 4.81
C ILE A 9 13.06 3.07 4.12
N ASP A 10 11.74 3.07 3.94
CA ASP A 10 11.08 2.21 2.97
C ASP A 10 11.38 2.72 1.56
N VAL A 11 12.05 1.88 0.76
CA VAL A 11 12.57 2.31 -0.52
C VAL A 11 11.72 1.90 -1.71
N ASP A 12 10.84 0.92 -1.57
CA ASP A 12 10.08 0.36 -2.68
C ASP A 12 9.27 1.46 -3.41
N THR A 13 8.59 2.30 -2.65
CA THR A 13 7.86 3.45 -3.20
C THR A 13 8.78 4.49 -3.83
N LEU A 14 9.96 4.73 -3.25
CA LEU A 14 10.93 5.70 -3.80
C LEU A 14 11.50 5.23 -5.14
N ILE A 15 11.77 3.93 -5.30
CA ILE A 15 12.20 3.35 -6.58
C ILE A 15 11.12 3.56 -7.63
N VAL A 16 9.87 3.19 -7.34
CA VAL A 16 8.73 3.36 -8.25
C VAL A 16 8.56 4.83 -8.64
N HIS A 17 8.48 5.74 -7.67
CA HIS A 17 8.31 7.19 -7.94
C HIS A 17 9.48 7.78 -8.75
N SER A 18 10.69 7.27 -8.54
CA SER A 18 11.85 7.74 -9.30
C SER A 18 11.84 7.22 -10.73
N ALA A 19 11.53 5.93 -10.91
CA ALA A 19 11.47 5.29 -12.21
C ALA A 19 10.36 5.85 -13.11
N LEU A 20 9.20 6.19 -12.53
CA LEU A 20 8.09 6.83 -13.25
C LEU A 20 8.49 8.18 -13.90
N ALA A 21 9.49 8.86 -13.38
CA ALA A 21 9.95 10.12 -13.97
C ALA A 21 10.67 9.94 -15.33
N GLY A 22 11.11 8.73 -15.65
CA GLY A 22 11.75 8.41 -16.93
C GLY A 22 10.78 7.91 -18.01
N GLN A 23 9.46 7.87 -17.72
CA GLN A 23 8.47 7.37 -18.66
C GLN A 23 7.25 8.28 -18.76
N GLN A 24 6.59 8.18 -19.92
CA GLN A 24 5.30 8.81 -20.19
C GLN A 24 4.25 7.71 -20.39
N SER A 25 3.10 7.87 -19.74
CA SER A 25 1.97 6.96 -19.90
C SER A 25 0.85 7.64 -20.67
N SER A 26 0.25 6.91 -21.60
CA SER A 26 -0.91 7.29 -22.38
C SER A 26 -1.81 6.08 -22.60
N VAL A 27 -2.92 6.23 -23.30
CA VAL A 27 -3.80 5.14 -23.68
C VAL A 27 -4.08 5.17 -25.17
N ILE A 28 -4.08 4.00 -25.82
CA ILE A 28 -4.57 3.83 -27.18
C ILE A 28 -6.03 3.37 -27.08
N VAL A 29 -6.92 4.14 -27.68
CA VAL A 29 -8.34 3.79 -27.81
C VAL A 29 -8.59 3.30 -29.22
N LYS A 30 -9.18 2.08 -29.32
CA LYS A 30 -9.52 1.44 -30.58
C LYS A 30 -11.01 1.21 -30.65
N HIS A 31 -11.66 1.65 -31.71
CA HIS A 31 -13.06 1.32 -31.98
C HIS A 31 -13.16 -0.10 -32.58
N ASN A 32 -13.91 -0.99 -31.91
CA ASN A 32 -13.92 -2.43 -32.19
C ASN A 32 -14.44 -2.78 -33.60
N LYS A 33 -15.41 -2.01 -34.10
CA LYS A 33 -16.03 -2.30 -35.43
C LYS A 33 -15.25 -1.72 -36.59
N THR A 34 -14.71 -0.49 -36.46
CA THR A 34 -14.09 0.21 -37.59
C THR A 34 -12.56 0.10 -37.60
N GLY A 35 -11.95 -0.34 -36.50
CA GLY A 35 -10.50 -0.39 -36.34
C GLY A 35 -9.86 0.99 -36.15
N TRP A 36 -10.65 2.07 -36.06
CA TRP A 36 -10.13 3.42 -35.78
C TRP A 36 -9.37 3.43 -34.46
N THR A 37 -8.23 4.08 -34.43
CA THR A 37 -7.37 4.20 -33.24
C THR A 37 -6.95 5.64 -33.00
N ARG A 38 -6.86 6.00 -31.74
CA ARG A 38 -6.27 7.29 -31.32
C ARG A 38 -5.62 7.15 -29.95
N GLU A 39 -4.50 7.86 -29.77
CA GLU A 39 -3.82 8.01 -28.50
C GLU A 39 -4.42 9.19 -27.71
N PHE A 40 -4.64 8.97 -26.40
CA PHE A 40 -5.09 9.96 -25.42
C PHE A 40 -4.12 9.97 -24.24
N SER A 41 -3.97 11.10 -23.57
CA SER A 41 -3.07 11.21 -22.41
C SER A 41 -3.49 10.30 -21.24
N ASN A 42 -4.80 10.03 -21.12
CA ASN A 42 -5.37 9.13 -20.12
C ASN A 42 -6.83 8.78 -20.47
N GLN A 43 -7.42 7.85 -19.70
CA GLN A 43 -8.82 7.47 -19.89
C GLN A 43 -9.81 8.60 -19.61
N THR A 44 -9.45 9.54 -18.71
CA THR A 44 -10.30 10.68 -18.39
C THR A 44 -10.46 11.64 -19.58
N GLU A 45 -9.42 11.82 -20.38
CA GLU A 45 -9.50 12.61 -21.63
C GLU A 45 -10.50 11.99 -22.61
N PHE A 46 -10.57 10.66 -22.65
CA PHE A 46 -11.51 9.95 -23.52
C PHE A 46 -12.92 9.92 -22.97
N PHE A 47 -13.14 9.46 -21.73
CA PHE A 47 -14.48 9.26 -21.15
C PHE A 47 -15.07 10.48 -20.44
N GLY A 48 -14.25 11.44 -20.03
CA GLY A 48 -14.60 12.43 -19.02
C GLY A 48 -14.31 11.95 -17.60
N GLY A 49 -14.28 12.87 -16.63
CA GLY A 49 -14.01 12.57 -15.22
C GLY A 49 -15.16 11.83 -14.54
N CYS A 50 -14.88 11.09 -13.48
CA CYS A 50 -15.85 10.31 -12.68
C CYS A 50 -17.05 11.14 -12.19
N GLN A 51 -16.92 12.46 -12.09
CA GLN A 51 -17.98 13.39 -11.68
C GLN A 51 -18.66 14.15 -12.83
N LYS A 52 -18.11 14.08 -14.06
CA LYS A 52 -18.63 14.74 -15.26
C LYS A 52 -18.63 13.73 -16.40
N LYS A 53 -19.67 12.91 -16.46
CA LYS A 53 -19.89 11.99 -17.60
C LYS A 53 -19.99 12.71 -18.96
N ASP A 54 -20.06 14.03 -18.95
CA ASP A 54 -20.35 14.87 -20.12
C ASP A 54 -19.15 15.65 -20.64
N GLY A 55 -17.91 15.34 -20.22
CA GLY A 55 -16.74 16.19 -20.51
C GLY A 55 -15.55 15.52 -21.18
N GLY A 56 -15.69 14.31 -21.73
CA GLY A 56 -14.61 13.63 -22.45
C GLY A 56 -14.81 13.68 -23.97
N TRP A 57 -13.77 13.29 -24.71
CA TRP A 57 -13.81 13.24 -26.18
C TRP A 57 -14.99 12.42 -26.74
N LEU A 58 -15.37 11.32 -26.08
CA LEU A 58 -16.50 10.48 -26.48
C LEU A 58 -17.84 11.25 -26.40
N ALA A 59 -18.02 12.04 -25.34
CA ALA A 59 -19.22 12.86 -25.17
C ALA A 59 -19.30 13.95 -26.25
N GLU A 60 -18.19 14.61 -26.59
CA GLU A 60 -18.13 15.61 -27.66
C GLU A 60 -18.47 15.00 -29.04
N VAL A 61 -17.94 13.80 -29.31
CA VAL A 61 -18.25 13.10 -30.57
C VAL A 61 -19.71 12.71 -30.62
N ASN A 62 -20.27 12.21 -29.52
CA ASN A 62 -21.68 11.84 -29.47
C ASN A 62 -22.63 13.04 -29.62
N ALA A 63 -22.29 14.20 -29.02
CA ALA A 63 -23.05 15.42 -29.22
C ALA A 63 -23.12 15.81 -30.72
N LYS A 64 -21.96 15.80 -31.40
CA LYS A 64 -21.91 16.10 -32.86
C LYS A 64 -22.65 15.08 -33.73
N LYS A 65 -22.73 13.80 -33.31
CA LYS A 65 -23.51 12.78 -33.99
C LYS A 65 -25.01 13.03 -33.86
N ILE A 66 -25.46 13.32 -32.62
CA ILE A 66 -26.85 13.64 -32.32
C ILE A 66 -27.34 14.88 -33.12
N GLU A 67 -26.53 15.93 -33.18
CA GLU A 67 -26.82 17.11 -33.99
C GLU A 67 -27.02 16.78 -35.48
N LYS A 68 -26.34 15.71 -35.98
CA LYS A 68 -26.45 15.23 -37.36
C LYS A 68 -27.52 14.15 -37.54
N GLY A 69 -28.32 13.82 -36.52
CA GLY A 69 -29.32 12.77 -36.56
C GLY A 69 -28.73 11.35 -36.63
N LEU A 70 -27.47 11.18 -36.19
CA LEU A 70 -26.79 9.89 -36.15
C LEU A 70 -26.82 9.29 -34.73
N GLU A 71 -26.88 7.97 -34.63
CA GLU A 71 -26.83 7.25 -33.38
C GLU A 71 -25.50 7.50 -32.62
N PRO A 72 -25.56 7.77 -31.31
CA PRO A 72 -24.36 7.89 -30.47
C PRO A 72 -23.62 6.54 -30.38
N VAL A 73 -22.32 6.59 -30.15
CA VAL A 73 -21.46 5.42 -29.97
C VAL A 73 -21.35 5.11 -28.48
N SER A 74 -21.48 3.84 -28.11
CA SER A 74 -21.38 3.39 -26.73
C SER A 74 -19.90 3.20 -26.31
N ALA A 75 -19.62 3.32 -25.03
CA ALA A 75 -18.26 3.15 -24.47
C ALA A 75 -17.72 1.72 -24.64
N ASP A 76 -18.59 0.72 -24.62
CA ASP A 76 -18.25 -0.70 -24.82
C ASP A 76 -17.88 -1.06 -26.28
N GLU A 77 -18.11 -0.14 -27.22
CA GLU A 77 -17.62 -0.29 -28.60
C GLU A 77 -16.12 0.02 -28.74
N PHE A 78 -15.46 0.40 -27.65
CA PHE A 78 -14.02 0.72 -27.66
C PHE A 78 -13.23 -0.22 -26.75
N THR A 79 -12.03 -0.57 -27.21
CA THR A 79 -11.00 -1.21 -26.41
C THR A 79 -9.95 -0.16 -26.05
N ILE A 80 -9.50 -0.15 -24.78
CA ILE A 80 -8.49 0.79 -24.29
C ILE A 80 -7.29 -0.01 -23.83
N GLU A 81 -6.15 0.30 -24.45
CA GLU A 81 -4.87 -0.33 -24.13
C GLU A 81 -3.92 0.70 -23.52
N PRO A 82 -3.29 0.39 -22.37
CA PRO A 82 -2.27 1.27 -21.81
C PRO A 82 -1.04 1.28 -22.71
N LEU A 83 -0.45 2.45 -22.91
CA LEU A 83 0.79 2.64 -23.62
C LEU A 83 1.78 3.35 -22.72
N VAL A 84 2.96 2.75 -22.53
CA VAL A 84 4.04 3.33 -21.72
C VAL A 84 5.29 3.40 -22.61
N ARG A 85 5.93 4.57 -22.63
CA ARG A 85 7.16 4.82 -23.39
C ARG A 85 8.16 5.54 -22.51
N LEU A 86 9.46 5.37 -22.79
CA LEU A 86 10.48 6.24 -22.23
C LEU A 86 10.29 7.68 -22.75
N ILE A 87 10.61 8.65 -21.91
CA ILE A 87 10.75 10.03 -22.37
C ILE A 87 11.95 10.14 -23.31
N SER A 88 11.97 11.14 -24.17
CA SER A 88 13.10 11.39 -25.07
C SER A 88 14.30 11.92 -24.30
N ASP A 89 15.49 11.66 -24.83
CA ASP A 89 16.70 12.32 -24.38
C ASP A 89 16.55 13.85 -24.50
N THR A 90 17.15 14.56 -23.56
CA THR A 90 17.21 16.03 -23.58
C THR A 90 18.67 16.49 -23.63
N ILE A 91 18.90 17.70 -24.10
CA ILE A 91 20.23 18.32 -24.11
C ILE A 91 20.24 19.40 -23.05
N SER A 92 21.20 19.33 -22.13
CA SER A 92 21.43 20.37 -21.11
C SER A 92 22.10 21.62 -21.70
N GLU A 93 22.14 22.70 -20.93
CA GLU A 93 22.72 23.98 -21.35
C GLU A 93 24.21 23.88 -21.75
N ASP A 94 24.95 22.93 -21.15
CA ASP A 94 26.34 22.65 -21.46
C ASP A 94 26.54 21.68 -22.65
N GLY A 95 25.46 21.27 -23.31
CA GLY A 95 25.47 20.37 -24.47
C GLY A 95 25.56 18.89 -24.13
N SER A 96 25.53 18.49 -22.85
CA SER A 96 25.51 17.09 -22.44
C SER A 96 24.13 16.45 -22.69
N VAL A 97 24.12 15.17 -23.10
CA VAL A 97 22.89 14.41 -23.31
C VAL A 97 22.41 13.88 -21.94
N ILE A 98 21.18 14.21 -21.59
CA ILE A 98 20.50 13.72 -20.40
C ILE A 98 19.51 12.64 -20.84
N THR A 99 19.85 11.38 -20.57
CA THR A 99 18.99 10.24 -20.87
C THR A 99 17.97 10.00 -19.75
N PRO A 100 16.87 9.26 -20.01
CA PRO A 100 15.91 8.87 -18.97
C PRO A 100 16.56 8.19 -17.75
N GLU A 101 17.59 7.38 -17.95
CA GLU A 101 18.33 6.70 -16.87
C GLU A 101 19.07 7.70 -15.96
N ILE A 102 19.64 8.75 -16.52
CA ILE A 102 20.29 9.83 -15.75
C ILE A 102 19.25 10.55 -14.92
N ILE A 103 18.08 10.86 -15.49
CA ILE A 103 16.97 11.52 -14.80
C ILE A 103 16.50 10.72 -13.61
N VAL A 104 16.21 9.41 -13.78
CA VAL A 104 15.66 8.59 -12.69
C VAL A 104 16.66 8.35 -11.58
N LYS A 105 17.96 8.17 -11.91
CA LYS A 105 19.03 8.05 -10.91
C LYS A 105 19.22 9.35 -10.11
N GLY A 106 19.23 10.49 -10.81
CA GLY A 106 19.30 11.81 -10.18
C GLY A 106 18.11 12.08 -9.28
N ARG A 107 16.89 11.75 -9.73
CA ARG A 107 15.68 11.91 -8.93
C ARG A 107 15.70 11.05 -7.67
N PHE A 108 16.12 9.80 -7.74
CA PHE A 108 16.26 8.92 -6.58
C PHE A 108 17.27 9.49 -5.58
N LYS A 109 18.46 9.88 -6.05
CA LYS A 109 19.49 10.50 -5.22
C LYS A 109 18.95 11.74 -4.49
N ASN A 110 18.35 12.66 -5.23
CA ASN A 110 17.81 13.90 -4.68
C ASN A 110 16.71 13.65 -3.63
N LYS A 111 15.87 12.62 -3.83
CA LYS A 111 14.87 12.23 -2.82
C LYS A 111 15.52 11.73 -1.54
N ILE A 112 16.53 10.86 -1.60
CA ILE A 112 17.25 10.40 -0.39
C ILE A 112 17.90 11.58 0.34
N GLU A 113 18.54 12.49 -0.38
CA GLU A 113 19.16 13.69 0.20
C GLU A 113 18.11 14.62 0.85
N ALA A 114 16.97 14.84 0.19
CA ALA A 114 15.88 15.63 0.73
C ALA A 114 15.31 14.99 2.01
N ILE A 115 15.03 13.69 2.00
CA ILE A 115 14.54 12.93 3.16
C ILE A 115 15.48 13.08 4.35
N THR A 116 16.78 12.82 4.16
CA THR A 116 17.77 12.87 5.25
C THR A 116 17.97 14.27 5.81
N ASN A 117 17.80 15.29 4.98
CA ASN A 117 17.88 16.69 5.43
C ASN A 117 16.61 17.14 6.18
N GLN A 118 15.43 16.83 5.63
CA GLN A 118 14.14 17.28 6.18
C GLN A 118 13.69 16.49 7.41
N SER A 119 14.14 15.23 7.57
CA SER A 119 13.87 14.42 8.76
C SER A 119 14.89 14.59 9.89
N TRP A 120 15.80 15.56 9.78
CA TRP A 120 16.89 15.85 10.76
C TRP A 120 17.74 14.62 11.10
N CYS A 121 17.98 13.76 10.12
CA CYS A 121 18.75 12.54 10.32
C CYS A 121 20.24 12.76 10.09
N LYS A 122 21.05 12.20 11.01
CA LYS A 122 22.53 12.18 10.91
C LYS A 122 23.02 10.97 10.12
N ASP A 123 22.22 9.92 10.06
CA ASP A 123 22.49 8.65 9.43
C ASP A 123 21.20 8.03 8.92
N PHE A 124 21.28 7.04 8.01
CA PHE A 124 20.10 6.36 7.48
C PHE A 124 20.40 4.92 7.10
N LYS A 125 19.35 4.11 7.08
CA LYS A 125 19.32 2.74 6.56
C LYS A 125 18.18 2.63 5.56
N ILE A 126 18.39 1.82 4.52
CA ILE A 126 17.44 1.57 3.46
C ILE A 126 16.95 0.13 3.59
N CYS A 127 15.67 -0.07 3.83
CA CYS A 127 15.04 -1.37 3.82
C CYS A 127 14.62 -1.73 2.40
N TYR A 128 15.10 -2.87 1.89
CA TYR A 128 14.77 -3.36 0.57
C TYR A 128 14.45 -4.86 0.62
N GLY A 129 13.25 -5.23 0.16
CA GLY A 129 12.80 -6.60 0.11
C GLY A 129 13.45 -7.39 -1.03
N ALA A 130 13.78 -8.65 -0.77
CA ALA A 130 14.39 -9.55 -1.74
C ALA A 130 13.69 -10.92 -1.76
N GLY A 131 13.51 -11.47 -2.97
CA GLY A 131 12.96 -12.81 -3.16
C GLY A 131 11.46 -12.96 -2.92
N LYS A 132 10.99 -14.22 -2.92
CA LYS A 132 9.58 -14.58 -2.65
C LYS A 132 9.37 -14.68 -1.15
N ASN A 133 8.45 -13.90 -0.61
CA ASN A 133 8.11 -13.94 0.81
C ASN A 133 7.05 -15.01 1.15
N PHE A 134 6.92 -15.33 2.43
CA PHE A 134 6.03 -16.37 2.96
C PHE A 134 4.53 -16.11 2.72
N ARG A 135 4.10 -14.86 2.50
CA ARG A 135 2.68 -14.52 2.29
C ARG A 135 2.11 -15.18 1.05
N TYR A 136 2.94 -15.42 0.02
CA TYR A 136 2.51 -16.19 -1.16
C TYR A 136 2.11 -17.63 -0.85
N ASP A 137 2.67 -18.21 0.21
CA ASP A 137 2.45 -19.62 0.56
C ASP A 137 1.29 -19.79 1.57
N ILE A 138 0.91 -18.73 2.28
CA ILE A 138 -0.15 -18.77 3.31
C ILE A 138 -1.47 -18.13 2.89
N ALA A 139 -1.50 -17.44 1.75
CA ALA A 139 -2.72 -16.84 1.22
C ALA A 139 -3.63 -17.94 0.67
N GLU A 140 -4.76 -18.17 1.31
CA GLU A 140 -5.70 -19.23 0.94
C GLU A 140 -7.00 -18.70 0.34
N THR A 141 -7.47 -17.54 0.80
CA THR A 141 -8.73 -16.95 0.32
C THR A 141 -8.58 -16.37 -1.08
N VAL A 142 -7.53 -15.58 -1.33
CA VAL A 142 -7.22 -14.97 -2.64
C VAL A 142 -5.71 -15.02 -2.83
N PRO A 143 -5.19 -15.23 -4.06
CA PRO A 143 -3.75 -15.18 -4.31
C PRO A 143 -3.16 -13.83 -3.90
N TYR A 144 -2.10 -13.86 -3.10
CA TYR A 144 -1.41 -12.65 -2.62
C TYR A 144 -0.83 -11.86 -3.79
N LYS A 145 -1.05 -10.54 -3.81
CA LYS A 145 -0.54 -9.60 -4.83
C LYS A 145 -0.95 -9.95 -6.28
N ASN A 146 -2.13 -10.56 -6.45
CA ASN A 146 -2.63 -11.04 -7.74
C ASN A 146 -2.89 -9.93 -8.78
N SER A 147 -3.14 -8.70 -8.33
CA SER A 147 -3.55 -7.58 -9.18
C SER A 147 -2.54 -6.44 -9.28
N ARG A 148 -1.26 -6.68 -8.89
CA ARG A 148 -0.26 -5.62 -8.95
C ARG A 148 0.00 -5.16 -10.39
N PRO A 149 0.04 -3.85 -10.64
CA PRO A 149 0.42 -3.31 -11.94
C PRO A 149 1.87 -3.64 -12.29
N ALA A 150 2.19 -3.64 -13.58
CA ALA A 150 3.56 -3.81 -14.05
C ALA A 150 4.48 -2.73 -13.49
N LYS A 151 5.72 -3.12 -13.18
CA LYS A 151 6.75 -2.18 -12.74
C LYS A 151 7.06 -1.16 -13.82
N PRO A 152 7.45 0.09 -13.46
CA PRO A 152 7.94 1.06 -14.42
C PRO A 152 9.12 0.54 -15.24
N ILE A 153 9.28 1.01 -16.49
CA ILE A 153 10.32 0.55 -17.42
C ILE A 153 11.73 0.63 -16.81
N LEU A 154 12.02 1.72 -16.11
CA LEU A 154 13.35 1.96 -15.52
C LEU A 154 13.43 1.56 -14.03
N PHE A 155 12.51 0.71 -13.55
CA PHE A 155 12.54 0.23 -12.16
C PHE A 155 13.89 -0.43 -11.81
N ASP A 156 14.34 -1.36 -12.64
CA ASP A 156 15.60 -2.09 -12.40
C ASP A 156 16.83 -1.18 -12.46
N VAL A 157 16.83 -0.18 -13.33
CA VAL A 157 17.91 0.82 -13.40
C VAL A 157 18.04 1.62 -12.10
N VAL A 158 16.91 2.01 -11.48
CA VAL A 158 16.92 2.73 -10.20
C VAL A 158 17.33 1.80 -9.07
N ARG A 159 16.78 0.56 -9.04
CA ARG A 159 17.15 -0.46 -8.05
C ARG A 159 18.65 -0.75 -8.06
N ASP A 160 19.22 -1.02 -9.21
CA ASP A 160 20.64 -1.38 -9.35
C ASP A 160 21.55 -0.20 -8.98
N TYR A 161 21.16 1.01 -9.34
CA TYR A 161 21.84 2.23 -8.89
C TYR A 161 21.80 2.39 -7.37
N MET A 162 20.66 2.14 -6.74
CA MET A 162 20.49 2.17 -5.29
C MET A 162 21.40 1.14 -4.61
N LEU A 163 21.35 -0.13 -5.05
CA LEU A 163 22.16 -1.21 -4.50
C LEU A 163 23.65 -0.94 -4.61
N TRP A 164 24.09 -0.34 -5.71
CA TRP A 164 25.49 0.06 -5.91
C TRP A 164 25.89 1.26 -5.02
N LYS A 165 25.09 2.34 -5.08
CA LYS A 165 25.45 3.61 -4.45
C LYS A 165 25.34 3.60 -2.94
N TYR A 166 24.35 2.91 -2.41
CA TYR A 166 24.00 2.92 -0.98
C TYR A 166 24.25 1.57 -0.30
N LYS A 167 25.12 0.72 -0.87
CA LYS A 167 25.43 -0.63 -0.37
C LYS A 167 25.70 -0.72 1.13
N ASP A 168 26.39 0.29 1.70
CA ASP A 168 26.77 0.32 3.11
C ASP A 168 25.63 0.76 4.04
N HIS A 169 24.51 1.22 3.48
CA HIS A 169 23.29 1.60 4.19
C HIS A 169 22.13 0.58 4.03
N MET A 170 22.36 -0.49 3.29
CA MET A 170 21.30 -1.44 2.97
C MET A 170 20.98 -2.38 4.13
N LEU A 171 19.68 -2.56 4.37
CA LEU A 171 19.11 -3.67 5.12
C LEU A 171 18.31 -4.52 4.13
N THR A 172 18.78 -5.73 3.90
CA THR A 172 18.12 -6.68 2.99
C THR A 172 18.30 -8.08 3.52
N GLU A 173 17.28 -8.92 3.33
CA GLU A 173 17.30 -10.34 3.67
C GLU A 173 16.47 -11.12 2.64
N GLU A 174 16.96 -12.28 2.20
CA GLU A 174 16.28 -13.10 1.20
C GLU A 174 14.94 -13.66 1.74
N GLY A 175 13.89 -13.63 0.93
CA GLY A 175 12.55 -14.04 1.32
C GLY A 175 11.84 -13.09 2.29
N VAL A 176 12.33 -11.86 2.44
CA VAL A 176 11.80 -10.85 3.35
C VAL A 176 11.36 -9.61 2.56
N GLU A 177 10.18 -9.06 2.85
CA GLU A 177 9.72 -7.81 2.28
C GLU A 177 10.34 -6.60 2.99
N SER A 178 10.45 -5.47 2.28
CA SER A 178 10.85 -4.17 2.82
C SER A 178 10.09 -3.83 4.10
N ASP A 179 8.78 -4.03 4.08
CA ASP A 179 7.87 -3.72 5.19
C ASP A 179 8.15 -4.54 6.45
N ASP A 180 8.55 -5.81 6.31
CA ASP A 180 8.96 -6.65 7.44
C ASP A 180 10.28 -6.16 8.04
N LEU A 181 11.24 -5.72 7.21
CA LEU A 181 12.49 -5.11 7.68
C LEU A 181 12.21 -3.79 8.40
N MET A 182 11.33 -2.95 7.86
CA MET A 182 10.86 -1.72 8.49
C MET A 182 10.19 -2.00 9.84
N GLY A 183 9.27 -2.97 9.88
CA GLY A 183 8.56 -3.39 11.09
C GLY A 183 9.51 -3.85 12.19
N GLN A 184 10.51 -4.65 11.83
CA GLN A 184 11.56 -5.10 12.76
C GLN A 184 12.35 -3.93 13.35
N GLU A 185 12.81 -3.02 12.51
CA GLU A 185 13.65 -1.90 12.97
C GLU A 185 12.83 -0.88 13.80
N MET A 186 11.58 -0.58 13.40
CA MET A 186 10.66 0.23 14.21
C MET A 186 10.40 -0.42 15.58
N HIS A 187 10.14 -1.72 15.61
CA HIS A 187 9.94 -2.45 16.86
C HIS A 187 11.19 -2.43 17.75
N LYS A 188 12.38 -2.65 17.19
CA LYS A 188 13.65 -2.56 17.93
C LYS A 188 13.86 -1.16 18.52
N ALA A 189 13.60 -0.11 17.75
CA ALA A 189 13.74 1.28 18.19
C ALA A 189 12.78 1.60 19.35
N TRP A 190 11.51 1.20 19.19
CA TRP A 190 10.49 1.37 20.24
C TRP A 190 10.85 0.64 21.53
N MET A 191 11.24 -0.65 21.43
CA MET A 191 11.63 -1.44 22.60
C MET A 191 12.90 -0.93 23.28
N ARG A 192 13.83 -0.36 22.53
CA ARG A 192 15.02 0.29 23.07
C ARG A 192 14.64 1.55 23.85
N ALA A 193 13.87 2.45 23.24
CA ALA A 193 13.40 3.67 23.88
C ALA A 193 12.62 3.38 25.17
N LYS A 194 11.71 2.41 25.14
CA LYS A 194 10.92 2.01 26.31
C LYS A 194 11.79 1.47 27.44
N ARG A 195 12.79 0.61 27.14
CA ARG A 195 13.70 0.06 28.18
C ARG A 195 14.61 1.11 28.80
N GLN A 196 15.00 2.11 28.02
CA GLN A 196 15.92 3.16 28.46
C GLN A 196 15.20 4.39 29.02
N HIS A 197 13.85 4.41 29.00
CA HIS A 197 13.03 5.57 29.35
C HIS A 197 13.45 6.83 28.57
N GLN A 198 13.74 6.68 27.30
CA GLN A 198 14.22 7.74 26.40
C GLN A 198 13.22 7.97 25.26
N ASN A 199 13.34 9.12 24.61
CA ASN A 199 12.62 9.41 23.38
C ASN A 199 13.14 8.54 22.22
N LEU A 200 12.34 8.36 21.19
CA LEU A 200 12.77 7.69 19.96
C LEU A 200 13.95 8.44 19.32
N ASP A 201 14.97 7.69 18.96
CA ASP A 201 16.18 8.15 18.26
C ASP A 201 16.16 7.81 16.76
N THR A 202 15.07 7.20 16.31
CA THR A 202 14.88 6.63 14.98
C THR A 202 13.63 7.20 14.35
N VAL A 203 13.74 7.60 13.07
CA VAL A 203 12.63 8.08 12.25
C VAL A 203 12.33 7.02 11.18
N ALA A 204 11.11 6.56 11.15
CA ALA A 204 10.62 5.68 10.09
C ALA A 204 10.11 6.53 8.91
N VAL A 205 10.72 6.35 7.75
CA VAL A 205 10.42 7.12 6.53
C VAL A 205 9.59 6.25 5.60
N PHE A 206 8.31 6.52 5.53
CA PHE A 206 7.37 5.78 4.69
C PHE A 206 6.12 6.60 4.37
N ILE A 207 5.44 6.23 3.29
CA ILE A 207 4.12 6.75 2.91
C ILE A 207 3.04 5.68 2.99
N ASP A 208 3.42 4.40 2.98
CA ASP A 208 2.51 3.28 3.05
C ASP A 208 1.83 3.22 4.42
N LYS A 209 0.48 3.23 4.41
CA LYS A 209 -0.33 3.15 5.64
C LYS A 209 -0.13 1.83 6.41
N ASP A 210 0.30 0.78 5.71
CA ASP A 210 0.46 -0.55 6.29
C ASP A 210 1.61 -0.59 7.29
N LEU A 211 2.63 0.24 7.12
CA LEU A 211 3.72 0.42 8.07
C LEU A 211 3.31 1.18 9.36
N ALA A 212 2.20 1.91 9.33
CA ALA A 212 1.70 2.66 10.49
C ALA A 212 1.09 1.78 11.60
N GLN A 213 1.30 0.47 11.56
CA GLN A 213 0.91 -0.50 12.58
C GLN A 213 1.92 -0.64 13.75
N PHE A 214 3.01 0.13 13.73
CA PHE A 214 4.02 0.16 14.79
C PHE A 214 4.12 1.55 15.43
N PRO A 215 4.30 1.62 16.76
CA PRO A 215 4.67 2.88 17.40
C PRO A 215 6.03 3.36 16.88
N CYS A 216 6.08 4.57 16.34
CA CYS A 216 7.29 5.12 15.75
C CYS A 216 7.20 6.66 15.62
N LEU A 217 8.31 7.28 15.24
CA LEU A 217 8.35 8.64 14.75
C LEU A 217 8.37 8.57 13.23
N GLN A 218 7.28 8.95 12.57
CA GLN A 218 7.12 8.88 11.11
C GLN A 218 7.55 10.18 10.44
N TYR A 219 8.20 10.06 9.29
CA TYR A 219 8.35 11.12 8.31
C TYR A 219 7.72 10.67 6.97
N ASN A 220 6.71 11.42 6.52
CA ASN A 220 6.07 11.18 5.23
C ASN A 220 6.66 12.13 4.18
N PHE A 221 7.45 11.60 3.26
CA PHE A 221 8.15 12.41 2.24
C PHE A 221 7.24 12.94 1.12
N ASP A 222 6.00 12.46 1.01
CA ASP A 222 4.99 13.03 0.10
C ASP A 222 4.18 14.16 0.77
N LYS A 223 4.32 14.29 2.10
CA LYS A 223 3.68 15.35 2.91
C LYS A 223 4.68 15.96 3.89
N PRO A 224 5.78 16.53 3.38
CA PRO A 224 6.87 17.05 4.22
C PRO A 224 6.44 18.18 5.16
N GLU A 225 5.35 18.88 4.84
CA GLU A 225 4.74 19.93 5.66
C GLU A 225 4.23 19.43 7.01
N LEU A 226 3.94 18.14 7.15
CA LEU A 226 3.53 17.54 8.42
C LEU A 226 4.71 17.39 9.40
N GLY A 227 5.94 17.45 8.91
CA GLY A 227 7.15 17.21 9.73
C GLY A 227 7.20 15.78 10.27
N LEU A 228 7.73 15.65 11.50
CA LEU A 228 7.77 14.36 12.20
C LEU A 228 6.48 14.14 12.97
N VAL A 229 5.80 13.03 12.71
CA VAL A 229 4.55 12.64 13.34
C VAL A 229 4.78 11.43 14.24
N GLU A 230 4.40 11.52 15.51
CA GLU A 230 4.45 10.37 16.43
C GLU A 230 3.23 9.47 16.22
N ILE A 231 3.48 8.19 15.97
CA ILE A 231 2.48 7.13 15.98
C ILE A 231 2.60 6.44 17.34
N ASP A 232 1.66 6.73 18.23
CA ASP A 232 1.58 6.09 19.55
C ASP A 232 1.00 4.66 19.47
N PRO A 233 1.10 3.85 20.55
CA PRO A 233 0.62 2.47 20.56
C PRO A 233 -0.87 2.30 20.26
N LEU A 234 -1.73 3.25 20.66
CA LEU A 234 -3.16 3.18 20.36
C LEU A 234 -3.45 3.48 18.90
N THR A 235 -2.80 4.49 18.35
CA THR A 235 -2.87 4.82 16.91
C THR A 235 -2.37 3.66 16.05
N ALA A 236 -1.25 3.04 16.42
CA ALA A 236 -0.73 1.86 15.74
C ALA A 236 -1.72 0.68 15.78
N ALA A 237 -2.33 0.42 16.93
CA ALA A 237 -3.36 -0.61 17.08
C ALA A 237 -4.59 -0.32 16.21
N LYS A 238 -5.08 0.94 16.20
CA LYS A 238 -6.20 1.36 15.35
C LYS A 238 -5.91 1.17 13.86
N ASN A 239 -4.69 1.43 13.42
CA ASN A 239 -4.29 1.22 12.04
C ASN A 239 -4.34 -0.28 11.69
N LEU A 240 -3.69 -1.15 12.48
CA LEU A 240 -3.74 -2.59 12.27
C LEU A 240 -5.17 -3.14 12.37
N GLY A 241 -5.96 -2.70 13.37
CA GLY A 241 -7.36 -3.12 13.52
C GLY A 241 -8.22 -2.71 12.32
N THR A 242 -7.99 -1.52 11.76
CA THR A 242 -8.66 -1.07 10.53
C THR A 242 -8.32 -1.98 9.36
N GLN A 243 -7.03 -2.32 9.18
CA GLN A 243 -6.58 -3.22 8.11
C GLN A 243 -7.14 -4.64 8.26
N LEU A 244 -7.14 -5.20 9.47
CA LEU A 244 -7.72 -6.52 9.73
C LEU A 244 -9.21 -6.57 9.35
N LEU A 245 -9.94 -5.48 9.51
CA LEU A 245 -11.35 -5.40 9.09
C LEU A 245 -11.49 -5.23 7.57
N MET A 246 -10.78 -4.29 6.96
CA MET A 246 -10.99 -3.93 5.55
C MET A 246 -10.16 -4.74 4.56
N GLY A 247 -9.08 -5.39 5.02
CA GLY A 247 -8.08 -5.99 4.14
C GLY A 247 -7.19 -4.96 3.43
N ASP A 248 -6.53 -5.41 2.37
CA ASP A 248 -5.77 -4.57 1.44
C ASP A 248 -6.04 -4.98 -0.01
N THR A 249 -6.68 -4.11 -0.77
CA THR A 249 -7.03 -4.37 -2.17
C THR A 249 -5.81 -4.38 -3.09
N ILE A 250 -4.73 -3.65 -2.76
CA ILE A 250 -3.50 -3.60 -3.55
C ILE A 250 -2.76 -4.93 -3.46
N ASP A 251 -2.72 -5.50 -2.26
CA ASP A 251 -2.10 -6.81 -1.99
C ASP A 251 -3.07 -7.99 -2.13
N SER A 252 -4.29 -7.73 -2.58
CA SER A 252 -5.35 -8.73 -2.78
C SER A 252 -5.75 -9.45 -1.48
N ILE A 253 -5.74 -8.74 -0.35
CA ILE A 253 -6.14 -9.26 0.96
C ILE A 253 -7.59 -8.82 1.22
N PRO A 254 -8.58 -9.74 1.29
CA PRO A 254 -10.00 -9.35 1.22
C PRO A 254 -10.56 -8.71 2.49
N GLY A 255 -10.00 -8.98 3.68
CA GLY A 255 -10.61 -8.57 4.95
C GLY A 255 -11.99 -9.18 5.20
N LEU A 256 -12.83 -8.51 5.98
CA LEU A 256 -14.25 -8.86 6.13
C LEU A 256 -15.05 -8.39 4.91
N PRO A 257 -15.90 -9.25 4.31
CA PRO A 257 -16.73 -8.85 3.16
C PRO A 257 -17.70 -7.71 3.46
N LYS A 258 -18.25 -7.68 4.67
CA LYS A 258 -19.14 -6.62 5.17
C LYS A 258 -19.15 -6.60 6.70
N LEU A 259 -19.57 -5.48 7.27
CA LEU A 259 -19.80 -5.38 8.72
C LEU A 259 -21.19 -5.95 9.07
N PRO A 260 -21.33 -6.74 10.16
CA PRO A 260 -22.63 -7.14 10.70
C PRO A 260 -23.53 -5.93 11.01
N ASP A 261 -24.84 -6.09 10.81
CA ASP A 261 -25.81 -4.98 10.98
C ASP A 261 -25.83 -4.45 12.43
N ASP A 262 -25.65 -5.31 13.43
CA ASP A 262 -25.56 -4.92 14.86
C ASP A 262 -24.39 -3.94 15.12
N LEU A 263 -23.26 -4.15 14.45
CA LEU A 263 -22.10 -3.25 14.59
C LEU A 263 -22.29 -1.95 13.80
N LEU A 264 -22.97 -2.01 12.66
CA LEU A 264 -23.34 -0.80 11.91
C LEU A 264 -24.22 0.12 12.77
N GLU A 265 -25.22 -0.43 13.44
CA GLU A 265 -26.10 0.32 14.34
C GLU A 265 -25.32 0.87 15.56
N ARG A 266 -24.58 0.01 16.25
CA ARG A 266 -23.80 0.37 17.46
C ARG A 266 -22.83 1.52 17.20
N TYR A 267 -22.10 1.49 16.07
CA TYR A 267 -21.13 2.51 15.73
C TYR A 267 -21.71 3.63 14.83
N LYS A 268 -23.02 3.62 14.58
CA LYS A 268 -23.73 4.62 13.74
C LYS A 268 -23.11 4.75 12.35
N LEU A 269 -22.76 3.63 11.74
CA LEU A 269 -22.13 3.56 10.44
C LEU A 269 -23.17 3.28 9.34
N ARG A 270 -22.87 3.78 8.13
CA ARG A 270 -23.73 3.50 6.97
C ARG A 270 -23.42 2.14 6.37
N LYS A 271 -24.47 1.42 5.96
CA LYS A 271 -24.33 0.18 5.20
C LYS A 271 -23.69 0.49 3.83
N THR A 272 -22.67 -0.29 3.45
CA THR A 272 -21.95 -0.18 2.18
C THR A 272 -21.90 -1.55 1.51
N GLN A 273 -21.64 -1.61 0.20
CA GLN A 273 -21.51 -2.90 -0.52
C GLN A 273 -20.28 -3.70 -0.08
N GLY A 274 -19.26 -3.05 0.50
CA GLY A 274 -18.05 -3.67 1.03
C GLY A 274 -17.55 -2.89 2.24
N LEU A 275 -16.54 -3.42 2.91
CA LEU A 275 -15.95 -2.80 4.10
C LEU A 275 -14.76 -1.92 3.71
N GLY A 276 -15.03 -0.67 3.33
CA GLY A 276 -13.98 0.31 3.05
C GLY A 276 -13.38 0.94 4.31
N GLU A 277 -12.25 1.64 4.13
CA GLU A 277 -11.46 2.24 5.22
C GLU A 277 -12.29 3.09 6.20
N LYS A 278 -13.16 3.97 5.68
CA LYS A 278 -13.97 4.85 6.52
C LYS A 278 -14.87 4.06 7.48
N THR A 279 -15.47 2.97 7.02
CA THR A 279 -16.35 2.12 7.82
C THR A 279 -15.53 1.28 8.82
N ALA A 280 -14.43 0.66 8.37
CA ALA A 280 -13.53 -0.10 9.24
C ALA A 280 -12.93 0.77 10.36
N ARG A 281 -12.43 1.96 10.00
CA ARG A 281 -11.92 2.95 10.97
C ARG A 281 -13.00 3.41 11.95
N GLY A 282 -14.25 3.53 11.52
CA GLY A 282 -15.38 3.87 12.39
C GLY A 282 -15.59 2.88 13.53
N VAL A 283 -15.34 1.59 13.30
CA VAL A 283 -15.44 0.55 14.34
C VAL A 283 -14.41 0.77 15.46
N VAL A 284 -13.17 1.09 15.11
CA VAL A 284 -12.05 1.18 16.06
C VAL A 284 -11.75 2.58 16.56
N SER A 285 -12.32 3.62 15.96
CA SER A 285 -11.97 5.03 16.23
C SER A 285 -12.16 5.45 17.69
N SER A 286 -13.29 5.05 18.31
CA SER A 286 -13.63 5.40 19.68
C SER A 286 -12.99 4.49 20.74
N ALA A 287 -12.20 3.49 20.34
CA ALA A 287 -11.46 2.67 21.29
C ALA A 287 -10.42 3.50 22.05
N SER A 288 -10.29 3.30 23.33
CA SER A 288 -9.39 4.02 24.25
C SER A 288 -8.10 3.26 24.57
N THR A 289 -8.05 1.96 24.26
CA THR A 289 -6.88 1.11 24.48
C THR A 289 -6.62 0.19 23.29
N PRO A 290 -5.37 -0.26 23.09
CA PRO A 290 -5.06 -1.29 22.08
C PRO A 290 -5.89 -2.58 22.27
N LYS A 291 -6.10 -3.00 23.52
CA LYS A 291 -6.93 -4.16 23.83
C LYS A 291 -8.35 -4.01 23.27
N GLU A 292 -9.01 -2.90 23.56
CA GLU A 292 -10.36 -2.60 23.09
C GLU A 292 -10.45 -2.60 21.55
N VAL A 293 -9.42 -2.11 20.85
CA VAL A 293 -9.37 -2.18 19.38
C VAL A 293 -9.49 -3.62 18.89
N PHE A 294 -8.68 -4.54 19.45
CA PHE A 294 -8.68 -5.93 19.00
C PHE A 294 -9.88 -6.73 19.49
N GLU A 295 -10.46 -6.39 20.65
CA GLU A 295 -11.75 -6.96 21.08
C GLU A 295 -12.85 -6.66 20.06
N ARG A 296 -12.91 -5.44 19.52
CA ARG A 296 -13.87 -5.04 18.47
C ARG A 296 -13.62 -5.77 17.15
N VAL A 297 -12.36 -5.98 16.77
CA VAL A 297 -12.00 -6.78 15.59
C VAL A 297 -12.46 -8.23 15.76
N VAL A 298 -12.16 -8.85 16.89
CA VAL A 298 -12.60 -10.22 17.24
C VAL A 298 -14.12 -10.33 17.20
N GLU A 299 -14.83 -9.38 17.81
CA GLU A 299 -16.30 -9.35 17.79
C GLU A 299 -16.84 -9.29 16.37
N ALA A 300 -16.25 -8.45 15.50
CA ALA A 300 -16.70 -8.32 14.12
C ALA A 300 -16.54 -9.64 13.34
N TYR A 301 -15.43 -10.34 13.52
CA TYR A 301 -15.20 -11.64 12.88
C TYR A 301 -16.12 -12.73 13.43
N LYS A 302 -16.33 -12.79 14.77
CA LYS A 302 -17.27 -13.72 15.42
C LYS A 302 -18.70 -13.53 14.92
N LEU A 303 -19.17 -12.30 14.87
CA LEU A 303 -20.53 -12.00 14.40
C LEU A 303 -20.72 -12.28 12.92
N TYR A 304 -19.67 -12.16 12.10
CA TYR A 304 -19.77 -12.39 10.67
C TYR A 304 -19.68 -13.87 10.30
N TYR A 305 -18.68 -14.60 10.81
CA TYR A 305 -18.40 -15.99 10.43
C TYR A 305 -18.99 -17.02 11.42
N GLY A 306 -19.23 -16.64 12.66
CA GLY A 306 -19.68 -17.54 13.72
C GLY A 306 -18.60 -18.49 14.27
N ASP A 307 -18.92 -19.20 15.33
CA ASP A 307 -18.03 -20.16 15.98
C ASP A 307 -18.03 -21.54 15.30
N VAL A 308 -19.11 -21.87 14.60
CA VAL A 308 -19.26 -23.17 13.91
C VAL A 308 -18.35 -23.18 12.67
N ARG A 309 -17.59 -24.25 12.53
CA ARG A 309 -16.75 -24.45 11.33
C ARG A 309 -17.62 -24.74 10.11
N MET A 310 -17.45 -23.94 9.06
CA MET A 310 -18.13 -24.08 7.80
C MET A 310 -17.15 -24.47 6.71
N GLN A 311 -17.62 -25.23 5.72
CA GLN A 311 -16.80 -25.60 4.57
C GLN A 311 -16.28 -24.36 3.85
N PHE A 312 -14.99 -24.30 3.63
CA PHE A 312 -14.27 -23.28 2.90
C PHE A 312 -13.48 -23.91 1.75
N VAL A 313 -13.47 -23.24 0.61
CA VAL A 313 -12.69 -23.65 -0.56
C VAL A 313 -11.66 -22.57 -0.85
N SER A 314 -10.38 -22.94 -0.78
CA SER A 314 -9.29 -22.00 -1.10
C SER A 314 -9.27 -21.64 -2.59
N HIS A 315 -8.55 -20.57 -2.95
CA HIS A 315 -8.35 -20.21 -4.36
C HIS A 315 -7.61 -21.30 -5.17
N THR A 316 -6.94 -22.23 -4.51
CA THR A 316 -6.28 -23.41 -5.13
C THR A 316 -7.19 -24.63 -5.21
N GLY A 317 -8.44 -24.53 -4.75
CA GLY A 317 -9.42 -25.62 -4.77
C GLY A 317 -9.31 -26.60 -3.58
N VAL A 318 -8.53 -26.29 -2.56
CA VAL A 318 -8.42 -27.11 -1.33
C VAL A 318 -9.62 -26.85 -0.43
N PHE A 319 -10.27 -27.93 0.03
CA PHE A 319 -11.40 -27.87 0.96
C PHE A 319 -10.89 -27.96 2.40
N THR A 320 -11.35 -27.04 3.24
CA THR A 320 -11.09 -27.03 4.70
C THR A 320 -12.34 -26.57 5.44
N ASP A 321 -12.41 -26.83 6.74
CA ASP A 321 -13.45 -26.26 7.59
C ASP A 321 -12.89 -25.10 8.39
N ARG A 322 -13.54 -23.94 8.34
CA ARG A 322 -13.10 -22.69 8.97
C ARG A 322 -14.17 -22.05 9.82
N ASN A 323 -13.78 -21.45 10.91
CA ASN A 323 -14.58 -20.52 11.69
C ASN A 323 -13.98 -19.11 11.67
N TRP A 324 -14.55 -18.19 12.43
CA TRP A 324 -14.09 -16.81 12.50
C TRP A 324 -12.59 -16.67 12.83
N LEU A 325 -12.05 -17.54 13.70
CA LEU A 325 -10.65 -17.45 14.14
C LEU A 325 -9.67 -17.83 13.02
N ASP A 326 -10.02 -18.82 12.20
CA ASP A 326 -9.21 -19.23 11.06
C ASP A 326 -9.14 -18.12 10.00
N HIS A 327 -10.27 -17.44 9.73
CA HIS A 327 -10.33 -16.30 8.82
C HIS A 327 -9.53 -15.10 9.36
N LEU A 328 -9.70 -14.75 10.63
CA LEU A 328 -8.92 -13.68 11.26
C LEU A 328 -7.43 -14.00 11.26
N ASN A 329 -7.05 -15.26 11.51
CA ASN A 329 -5.66 -15.67 11.52
C ASN A 329 -4.98 -15.53 10.14
N GLU A 330 -5.68 -15.89 9.06
CA GLU A 330 -5.15 -15.67 7.71
C GLU A 330 -4.92 -14.18 7.45
N MET A 331 -5.92 -13.32 7.71
CA MET A 331 -5.78 -11.87 7.55
C MET A 331 -4.67 -11.30 8.42
N PHE A 332 -4.57 -11.73 9.68
CA PHE A 332 -3.50 -11.30 10.58
C PHE A 332 -2.11 -11.67 10.06
N ARG A 333 -1.91 -12.90 9.59
CA ARG A 333 -0.61 -13.33 9.07
C ARG A 333 -0.23 -12.65 7.76
N LEU A 334 -1.21 -12.25 6.95
CA LEU A 334 -0.97 -11.52 5.70
C LEU A 334 -0.68 -10.03 5.93
N LEU A 335 -1.38 -9.38 6.87
CA LEU A 335 -1.31 -7.94 7.11
C LEU A 335 -0.27 -7.54 8.16
N ARG A 336 -0.02 -8.40 9.16
CA ARG A 336 0.92 -8.08 10.23
C ARG A 336 2.36 -8.15 9.73
N MET A 337 3.10 -7.05 9.86
CA MET A 337 4.54 -7.05 9.59
C MET A 337 5.30 -7.72 10.74
N ARG A 338 6.40 -8.41 10.41
CA ARG A 338 7.23 -9.11 11.38
C ARG A 338 7.99 -8.15 12.27
N THR A 339 8.06 -8.47 13.56
CA THR A 339 8.92 -7.77 14.55
C THR A 339 10.31 -8.41 14.68
N ASP A 340 10.47 -9.60 14.11
CA ASP A 340 11.72 -10.37 13.98
C ASP A 340 11.62 -11.14 12.67
N VAL A 341 12.39 -10.76 11.67
CA VAL A 341 12.31 -11.34 10.31
C VAL A 341 12.75 -12.81 10.27
N LYS A 342 13.46 -13.29 11.30
CA LYS A 342 13.85 -14.69 11.44
C LYS A 342 12.74 -15.59 12.04
N LYS A 343 11.63 -14.99 12.45
CA LYS A 343 10.48 -15.68 13.03
C LYS A 343 9.25 -15.50 12.17
N ASP A 344 8.36 -16.47 12.21
CA ASP A 344 7.01 -16.31 11.68
C ASP A 344 6.26 -15.20 12.43
N VAL A 345 5.27 -14.60 11.79
CA VAL A 345 4.30 -13.66 12.42
C VAL A 345 3.62 -14.32 13.62
N GLY A 346 3.45 -15.64 13.59
CA GLY A 346 2.75 -16.43 14.59
C GLY A 346 1.23 -16.42 14.40
N HIS A 347 0.54 -17.14 15.27
CA HIS A 347 -0.92 -17.23 15.23
C HIS A 347 -1.54 -16.01 15.90
N VAL A 348 -2.66 -15.51 15.36
CA VAL A 348 -3.40 -14.37 15.96
C VAL A 348 -3.81 -14.62 17.41
N LYS A 349 -4.12 -15.86 17.79
CA LYS A 349 -4.43 -16.25 19.16
C LYS A 349 -3.32 -15.87 20.15
N ASP A 350 -2.06 -16.13 19.79
CA ASP A 350 -0.92 -15.80 20.64
C ASP A 350 -0.72 -14.28 20.77
N PHE A 351 -1.04 -13.54 19.72
CA PHE A 351 -1.03 -12.08 19.74
C PHE A 351 -2.13 -11.52 20.67
N LEU A 352 -3.36 -12.05 20.58
CA LEU A 352 -4.49 -11.64 21.41
C LEU A 352 -4.28 -12.01 22.88
N ALA A 353 -3.72 -13.19 23.17
CA ALA A 353 -3.41 -13.64 24.52
C ALA A 353 -2.44 -12.70 25.26
N LYS A 354 -1.46 -12.10 24.56
CA LYS A 354 -0.56 -11.07 25.14
C LYS A 354 -1.28 -9.82 25.62
N MET A 355 -2.50 -9.58 25.14
CA MET A 355 -3.37 -8.48 25.57
C MET A 355 -4.49 -8.94 26.50
N SER A 356 -4.43 -10.20 26.99
CA SER A 356 -5.49 -10.81 27.82
C SER A 356 -6.87 -10.79 27.14
N ILE A 357 -6.88 -11.10 25.82
CA ILE A 357 -8.09 -11.35 25.04
C ILE A 357 -8.20 -12.85 24.83
N GLU A 358 -9.22 -13.45 25.42
CA GLU A 358 -9.50 -14.90 25.32
C GLU A 358 -10.27 -15.21 24.02
N VAL A 359 -9.81 -16.23 23.26
CA VAL A 359 -10.37 -16.64 21.98
C VAL A 359 -10.30 -18.16 21.78
#